data_95791d7d097befa5762c38ff95acc728
#
_entry.id   95791d7d097befa5762c38ff95acc728
#
_cell.length_a   1.000
_cell.length_b   1.000
_cell.length_c   1.000
_cell.angle_alpha   90.00
_cell.angle_beta   90.00
_cell.angle_gamma   90.00
#
_symmetry.space_group_name_H-M   'P 1'
#
loop_
_entity.id
_entity.type
_entity.pdbx_description
1 polymer ?
#
loop_
_entity_poly.entity_id
_entity_poly.type
_entity_poly.pdbx_seq_one_letter_code
_entity_poly.pdbx_strand_id
1 'polypeptide(L)'
;MLKARPFLIEAITAVGLLLAPFILPHLGFAPNTVNRILVWGLFGIGFDILFGFTGLLSFGQSAFYGTGGFFAAYLLTRAGFPYVIPALLLGMVVAAVVGYLVGLIALRRTGIYFAMITVAIAEVFYFVEFNPLADWTGGENGLPGVPTPTLNLGFTTLNFDTGWSLYQFLAVCYFIGIVLALRIVRSPVGAIFRAIRENPLRATAIGHNIHGYKLAAFVIAAAYAGFAGGCLGVMQAFMPPDAFMFETSGQLIMQSAIGGIGTLFGPLLGAAVWLFLQDFLQAALGLGAAWKLVLGLVFVLLVCFLRRGIIGGIEDLYHYLTGKRTASEPEESSPQLVDEVKVHTPRVPARVVQMPHRQPEGGKGGPILQASGLTRRFGGLVANNNIDFTVEQGALHGIIGPNGAGKSTFFKMLTCELPPSSGKIVFEGRDITGMTVTNVCQLGLTKSYQVNQLFNRLTVRENVTVAALAALRGRFKLDLFRNMRKMPELNALVEQTLELVNLTGRVDTPVSDLAYGEKRRLEIGLALASSPRLLLLDEPLAGMSPRERVETVALLKSISAGRTMVVIDHDMDSLFELVSKVTVLQEGQVLVEGTPDEIKSNEKVQEAYLGGMRGVFE
;
A
#
# COMPACT_ATOMS: atom_id res chain seq x y z
N MET A 1 -6.50 17.70 -4.70
CA MET A 1 -6.68 18.11 -6.11
C MET A 1 -7.15 17.02 -7.09
N LEU A 2 -6.91 15.74 -6.85
CA LEU A 2 -7.28 14.62 -7.77
C LEU A 2 -8.78 14.27 -7.85
N LYS A 3 -9.66 14.90 -7.04
CA LYS A 3 -11.07 14.50 -6.88
C LYS A 3 -12.07 15.11 -7.89
N ALA A 4 -11.77 16.23 -8.54
CA ALA A 4 -12.82 17.05 -9.14
C ALA A 4 -13.20 16.73 -10.61
N ARG A 5 -12.24 16.33 -11.47
CA ARG A 5 -12.53 16.00 -12.90
C ARG A 5 -11.61 14.89 -13.40
N PRO A 6 -12.14 13.78 -13.91
CA PRO A 6 -11.35 12.59 -14.25
C PRO A 6 -10.31 12.81 -15.35
N PHE A 7 -10.47 13.78 -16.23
CA PHE A 7 -9.57 14.06 -17.36
C PHE A 7 -8.83 15.40 -17.25
N LEU A 8 -8.99 16.14 -16.15
CA LEU A 8 -8.37 17.48 -16.02
C LEU A 8 -6.84 17.40 -15.98
N ILE A 9 -6.32 16.42 -15.25
CA ILE A 9 -4.85 16.25 -15.08
C ILE A 9 -4.23 15.83 -16.39
N GLU A 10 -4.85 14.87 -17.09
CA GLU A 10 -4.43 14.43 -18.41
C GLU A 10 -4.45 15.58 -19.42
N ALA A 11 -5.52 16.41 -19.41
CA ALA A 11 -5.62 17.59 -20.27
C ALA A 11 -4.56 18.65 -19.95
N ILE A 12 -4.32 18.96 -18.65
CA ILE A 12 -3.27 19.89 -18.24
C ILE A 12 -1.89 19.38 -18.68
N THR A 13 -1.63 18.08 -18.54
CA THR A 13 -0.36 17.48 -18.98
C THR A 13 -0.19 17.58 -20.50
N ALA A 14 -1.24 17.27 -21.28
CA ALA A 14 -1.20 17.40 -22.73
C ALA A 14 -0.93 18.85 -23.16
N VAL A 15 -1.63 19.82 -22.57
CA VAL A 15 -1.44 21.24 -22.86
C VAL A 15 -0.03 21.68 -22.46
N GLY A 16 0.45 21.26 -21.28
CA GLY A 16 1.80 21.58 -20.82
C GLY A 16 2.89 21.05 -21.79
N LEU A 17 2.76 19.81 -22.25
CA LEU A 17 3.68 19.23 -23.23
C LEU A 17 3.60 19.92 -24.60
N LEU A 18 2.42 20.34 -25.04
CA LEU A 18 2.25 21.09 -26.31
C LEU A 18 2.86 22.51 -26.23
N LEU A 19 2.77 23.17 -25.10
CA LEU A 19 3.29 24.52 -24.88
C LEU A 19 4.80 24.54 -24.56
N ALA A 20 5.36 23.42 -24.08
CA ALA A 20 6.76 23.34 -23.68
C ALA A 20 7.76 23.82 -24.75
N PRO A 21 7.65 23.47 -26.07
CA PRO A 21 8.56 23.95 -27.10
C PRO A 21 8.54 25.48 -27.30
N PHE A 22 7.45 26.14 -26.90
CA PHE A 22 7.31 27.60 -27.02
C PHE A 22 7.79 28.34 -25.77
N ILE A 23 7.62 27.75 -24.59
CA ILE A 23 7.90 28.40 -23.29
C ILE A 23 9.35 28.12 -22.85
N LEU A 24 9.79 26.86 -22.90
CA LEU A 24 11.05 26.42 -22.31
C LEU A 24 12.31 27.07 -22.92
N PRO A 25 12.37 27.37 -24.25
CA PRO A 25 13.51 28.10 -24.81
C PRO A 25 13.70 29.48 -24.20
N HIS A 26 12.60 30.20 -23.89
CA HIS A 26 12.66 31.51 -23.24
C HIS A 26 13.14 31.44 -21.79
N LEU A 27 13.04 30.27 -21.16
CA LEU A 27 13.57 30.00 -19.82
C LEU A 27 15.00 29.45 -19.82
N GLY A 28 15.65 29.38 -21.01
CA GLY A 28 17.03 28.93 -21.15
C GLY A 28 17.21 27.41 -21.28
N PHE A 29 16.14 26.64 -21.49
CA PHE A 29 16.25 25.19 -21.69
C PHE A 29 16.61 24.85 -23.15
N ALA A 30 17.71 24.12 -23.33
CA ALA A 30 18.06 23.53 -24.61
C ALA A 30 17.14 22.34 -24.95
N PRO A 31 16.84 22.08 -26.24
CA PRO A 31 16.01 20.94 -26.66
C PRO A 31 16.51 19.58 -26.12
N ASN A 32 17.82 19.36 -26.11
CA ASN A 32 18.42 18.13 -25.61
C ASN A 32 18.21 17.96 -24.10
N THR A 33 18.27 19.05 -23.32
CA THR A 33 17.98 19.00 -21.87
C THR A 33 16.52 18.64 -21.63
N VAL A 34 15.60 19.20 -22.43
CA VAL A 34 14.16 18.87 -22.32
C VAL A 34 13.89 17.41 -22.68
N ASN A 35 14.54 16.89 -23.71
CA ASN A 35 14.46 15.47 -24.09
C ASN A 35 14.95 14.56 -22.95
N ARG A 36 16.09 14.89 -22.33
CA ARG A 36 16.61 14.17 -21.15
C ARG A 36 15.61 14.22 -19.99
N ILE A 37 14.99 15.38 -19.72
CA ILE A 37 13.95 15.52 -18.67
C ILE A 37 12.79 14.56 -18.91
N LEU A 38 12.30 14.42 -20.14
CA LEU A 38 11.20 13.49 -20.46
C LEU A 38 11.59 12.03 -20.24
N VAL A 39 12.81 11.62 -20.67
CA VAL A 39 13.31 10.26 -20.46
C VAL A 39 13.46 9.95 -18.96
N TRP A 40 14.08 10.85 -18.19
CA TRP A 40 14.20 10.69 -16.74
C TRP A 40 12.86 10.74 -16.04
N GLY A 41 11.94 11.61 -16.49
CA GLY A 41 10.58 11.66 -16.00
C GLY A 41 9.84 10.34 -16.22
N LEU A 42 9.98 9.72 -17.39
CA LEU A 42 9.39 8.42 -17.72
C LEU A 42 9.97 7.30 -16.84
N PHE A 43 11.29 7.28 -16.66
CA PHE A 43 11.98 6.38 -15.73
C PHE A 43 11.49 6.56 -14.30
N GLY A 44 11.34 7.81 -13.87
CA GLY A 44 10.87 8.17 -12.55
C GLY A 44 9.40 7.81 -12.26
N ILE A 45 8.52 7.78 -13.27
CA ILE A 45 7.13 7.30 -13.09
C ILE A 45 7.11 5.86 -12.58
N GLY A 46 7.91 4.97 -13.17
CA GLY A 46 8.00 3.58 -12.73
C GLY A 46 8.52 3.46 -11.28
N PHE A 47 9.56 4.21 -10.96
CA PHE A 47 10.12 4.27 -9.61
C PHE A 47 9.10 4.82 -8.60
N ASP A 48 8.34 5.86 -8.97
CA ASP A 48 7.34 6.45 -8.09
C ASP A 48 6.16 5.50 -7.81
N ILE A 49 5.73 4.69 -8.79
CA ILE A 49 4.76 3.61 -8.56
C ILE A 49 5.31 2.61 -7.53
N LEU A 50 6.59 2.25 -7.62
CA LEU A 50 7.22 1.29 -6.72
C LEU A 50 7.48 1.88 -5.33
N PHE A 51 8.15 3.02 -5.24
CA PHE A 51 8.52 3.62 -3.97
C PHE A 51 7.42 4.55 -3.44
N GLY A 52 6.91 5.43 -4.30
CA GLY A 52 5.92 6.42 -3.95
C GLY A 52 4.57 5.83 -3.53
N PHE A 53 4.12 4.75 -4.17
CA PHE A 53 2.82 4.15 -3.91
C PHE A 53 2.86 2.84 -3.13
N THR A 54 3.96 2.04 -3.17
CA THR A 54 4.05 0.79 -2.40
C THR A 54 5.08 0.80 -1.28
N GLY A 55 5.90 1.85 -1.19
CA GLY A 55 6.93 1.99 -0.16
C GLY A 55 8.17 1.11 -0.35
N LEU A 56 8.39 0.56 -1.55
CA LEU A 56 9.53 -0.31 -1.85
C LEU A 56 10.69 0.49 -2.45
N LEU A 57 11.67 0.83 -1.64
CA LEU A 57 12.87 1.53 -2.08
C LEU A 57 13.84 0.54 -2.75
N SER A 58 13.96 0.62 -4.08
CA SER A 58 14.86 -0.19 -4.88
C SER A 58 15.98 0.67 -5.47
N PHE A 59 17.22 0.29 -5.22
CA PHE A 59 18.41 0.88 -5.82
C PHE A 59 18.88 0.16 -7.10
N GLY A 60 18.15 -0.86 -7.52
CA GLY A 60 18.50 -1.68 -8.69
C GLY A 60 17.73 -1.31 -9.96
N GLN A 61 17.18 -0.12 -10.07
CA GLN A 61 16.38 0.28 -11.23
C GLN A 61 17.24 0.44 -12.50
N SER A 62 18.53 0.76 -12.36
CA SER A 62 19.51 0.81 -13.46
C SER A 62 19.64 -0.52 -14.18
N ALA A 63 19.56 -1.66 -13.46
CA ALA A 63 19.59 -2.98 -14.09
C ALA A 63 18.50 -3.15 -15.16
N PHE A 64 17.28 -2.69 -14.89
CA PHE A 64 16.15 -2.78 -15.81
C PHE A 64 16.22 -1.72 -16.91
N TYR A 65 16.69 -0.52 -16.55
CA TYR A 65 16.93 0.58 -17.48
C TYR A 65 17.95 0.20 -18.54
N GLY A 66 19.11 -0.34 -18.13
CA GLY A 66 20.13 -0.87 -19.02
C GLY A 66 19.63 -2.06 -19.84
N THR A 67 19.03 -3.08 -19.18
CA THR A 67 18.56 -4.31 -19.87
C THR A 67 17.59 -3.98 -21.00
N GLY A 68 16.56 -3.16 -20.73
CA GLY A 68 15.58 -2.79 -21.76
C GLY A 68 16.18 -1.92 -22.86
N GLY A 69 17.06 -0.96 -22.47
CA GLY A 69 17.75 -0.08 -23.39
C GLY A 69 18.69 -0.82 -24.34
N PHE A 70 19.58 -1.66 -23.81
CA PHE A 70 20.51 -2.45 -24.62
C PHE A 70 19.80 -3.49 -25.48
N PHE A 71 18.75 -4.13 -24.99
CA PHE A 71 17.97 -5.06 -25.80
C PHE A 71 17.32 -4.35 -27.00
N ALA A 72 16.71 -3.19 -26.79
CA ALA A 72 16.13 -2.40 -27.86
C ALA A 72 17.22 -1.90 -28.85
N ALA A 73 18.34 -1.40 -28.34
CA ALA A 73 19.48 -0.95 -29.15
C ALA A 73 20.07 -2.10 -29.96
N TYR A 74 20.26 -3.29 -29.38
CA TYR A 74 20.74 -4.48 -30.09
C TYR A 74 19.81 -4.88 -31.24
N LEU A 75 18.50 -4.90 -31.02
CA LEU A 75 17.53 -5.19 -32.08
C LEU A 75 17.66 -4.21 -33.24
N LEU A 76 17.82 -2.93 -32.95
CA LEU A 76 17.86 -1.87 -33.95
C LEU A 76 19.20 -1.80 -34.70
N THR A 77 20.32 -2.10 -34.02
CA THR A 77 21.68 -1.94 -34.61
C THR A 77 22.23 -3.25 -35.16
N ARG A 78 22.24 -4.32 -34.39
CA ARG A 78 22.89 -5.60 -34.74
C ARG A 78 21.92 -6.58 -35.42
N ALA A 79 20.69 -6.67 -34.97
CA ALA A 79 19.68 -7.55 -35.56
C ALA A 79 19.01 -6.95 -36.81
N GLY A 80 19.25 -5.66 -37.10
CA GLY A 80 18.69 -4.99 -38.27
C GLY A 80 17.16 -4.84 -38.24
N PHE A 81 16.55 -4.79 -37.05
CA PHE A 81 15.11 -4.65 -36.91
C PHE A 81 14.67 -3.24 -37.34
N PRO A 82 13.72 -3.11 -38.31
CA PRO A 82 13.51 -1.82 -39.00
C PRO A 82 12.62 -0.84 -38.20
N TYR A 83 11.95 -1.29 -37.12
CA TYR A 83 10.93 -0.50 -36.46
C TYR A 83 11.30 -0.14 -35.02
N VAL A 84 11.50 1.16 -34.76
CA VAL A 84 11.93 1.66 -33.44
C VAL A 84 10.88 1.39 -32.35
N ILE A 85 9.61 1.73 -32.57
CA ILE A 85 8.55 1.59 -31.56
C ILE A 85 8.39 0.13 -31.09
N PRO A 86 8.26 -0.87 -31.98
CA PRO A 86 8.22 -2.27 -31.56
C PRO A 86 9.50 -2.72 -30.83
N ALA A 87 10.70 -2.23 -31.21
CA ALA A 87 11.94 -2.55 -30.51
C ALA A 87 11.92 -2.02 -29.07
N LEU A 88 11.44 -0.78 -28.85
CA LEU A 88 11.26 -0.20 -27.51
C LEU A 88 10.27 -1.01 -26.67
N LEU A 89 9.15 -1.44 -27.26
CA LEU A 89 8.15 -2.27 -26.57
C LEU A 89 8.69 -3.66 -26.22
N LEU A 90 9.50 -4.26 -27.07
CA LEU A 90 10.18 -5.53 -26.78
C LEU A 90 11.21 -5.36 -25.65
N GLY A 91 11.99 -4.28 -25.66
CA GLY A 91 12.90 -3.92 -24.57
C GLY A 91 12.16 -3.76 -23.23
N MET A 92 11.00 -3.09 -23.25
CA MET A 92 10.11 -2.97 -22.08
C MET A 92 9.66 -4.35 -21.58
N VAL A 93 9.25 -5.26 -22.46
CA VAL A 93 8.80 -6.61 -22.08
C VAL A 93 9.95 -7.42 -21.50
N VAL A 94 11.15 -7.37 -22.09
CA VAL A 94 12.33 -8.07 -21.55
C VAL A 94 12.68 -7.54 -20.16
N ALA A 95 12.71 -6.22 -19.97
CA ALA A 95 12.94 -5.63 -18.66
C ALA A 95 11.87 -6.04 -17.63
N ALA A 96 10.60 -6.14 -18.03
CA ALA A 96 9.51 -6.62 -17.18
C ALA A 96 9.70 -8.11 -16.78
N VAL A 97 10.10 -8.97 -17.71
CA VAL A 97 10.39 -10.40 -17.44
C VAL A 97 11.57 -10.54 -16.49
N VAL A 98 12.65 -9.82 -16.75
CA VAL A 98 13.82 -9.78 -15.84
C VAL A 98 13.41 -9.23 -14.48
N GLY A 99 12.61 -8.15 -14.44
CA GLY A 99 12.04 -7.59 -13.22
C GLY A 99 11.18 -8.58 -12.45
N TYR A 100 10.42 -9.43 -13.13
CA TYR A 100 9.66 -10.52 -12.51
C TYR A 100 10.58 -11.55 -11.83
N LEU A 101 11.61 -12.02 -12.54
CA LEU A 101 12.57 -12.99 -12.00
C LEU A 101 13.36 -12.43 -10.81
N VAL A 102 13.86 -11.22 -10.93
CA VAL A 102 14.56 -10.51 -9.85
C VAL A 102 13.64 -10.26 -8.68
N GLY A 103 12.39 -9.85 -8.94
CA GLY A 103 11.38 -9.59 -7.92
C GLY A 103 11.04 -10.82 -7.08
N LEU A 104 11.00 -12.03 -7.68
CA LEU A 104 10.80 -13.30 -6.95
C LEU A 104 11.90 -13.56 -5.91
N ILE A 105 13.10 -13.09 -6.16
CA ILE A 105 14.25 -13.24 -5.25
C ILE A 105 14.28 -12.09 -4.23
N ALA A 106 14.25 -10.85 -4.72
CA ALA A 106 14.44 -9.66 -3.89
C ALA A 106 13.31 -9.46 -2.86
N LEU A 107 12.07 -9.72 -3.24
CA LEU A 107 10.91 -9.54 -2.36
C LEU A 107 10.77 -10.61 -1.25
N ARG A 108 11.67 -11.58 -1.18
CA ARG A 108 11.75 -12.51 -0.02
C ARG A 108 12.20 -11.79 1.25
N ARG A 109 12.81 -10.62 1.13
CA ARG A 109 13.22 -9.77 2.24
C ARG A 109 12.52 -8.41 2.15
N THR A 110 12.47 -7.71 3.25
CA THR A 110 11.79 -6.41 3.36
C THR A 110 12.72 -5.36 3.98
N GLY A 111 12.34 -4.08 3.84
CA GLY A 111 13.10 -2.97 4.43
C GLY A 111 14.49 -2.83 3.83
N ILE A 112 15.48 -2.62 4.69
CA ILE A 112 16.86 -2.34 4.26
C ILE A 112 17.50 -3.52 3.51
N TYR A 113 17.15 -4.76 3.88
CA TYR A 113 17.66 -5.95 3.20
C TYR A 113 17.19 -6.04 1.74
N PHE A 114 15.95 -5.64 1.45
CA PHE A 114 15.45 -5.55 0.09
C PHE A 114 16.27 -4.52 -0.72
N ALA A 115 16.51 -3.34 -0.15
CA ALA A 115 17.32 -2.30 -0.79
C ALA A 115 18.74 -2.79 -1.11
N MET A 116 19.40 -3.45 -0.16
CA MET A 116 20.76 -3.98 -0.36
C MET A 116 20.83 -5.09 -1.42
N ILE A 117 19.84 -5.99 -1.45
CA ILE A 117 19.75 -7.03 -2.48
C ILE A 117 19.60 -6.38 -3.87
N THR A 118 18.81 -5.32 -4.01
CA THR A 118 18.62 -4.64 -5.30
C THR A 118 19.89 -3.92 -5.77
N VAL A 119 20.71 -3.37 -4.85
CA VAL A 119 22.06 -2.86 -5.18
C VAL A 119 22.94 -3.97 -5.72
N ALA A 120 23.05 -5.07 -4.98
CA ALA A 120 23.90 -6.21 -5.39
C ALA A 120 23.49 -6.77 -6.77
N ILE A 121 22.19 -6.82 -7.04
CA ILE A 121 21.68 -7.25 -8.35
C ILE A 121 22.08 -6.25 -9.44
N ALA A 122 22.00 -4.95 -9.20
CA ALA A 122 22.44 -3.95 -10.18
C ALA A 122 23.92 -4.12 -10.55
N GLU A 123 24.78 -4.35 -9.57
CA GLU A 123 26.21 -4.61 -9.79
C GLU A 123 26.45 -5.91 -10.57
N VAL A 124 25.66 -6.95 -10.34
CA VAL A 124 25.74 -8.19 -11.14
C VAL A 124 25.36 -7.92 -12.59
N PHE A 125 24.30 -7.13 -12.85
CA PHE A 125 23.90 -6.79 -14.23
C PHE A 125 24.96 -5.93 -14.92
N TYR A 126 25.55 -4.97 -14.21
CA TYR A 126 26.67 -4.17 -14.72
C TYR A 126 27.86 -5.06 -15.09
N PHE A 127 28.26 -5.99 -14.22
CA PHE A 127 29.34 -6.93 -14.51
C PHE A 127 29.03 -7.82 -15.74
N VAL A 128 27.81 -8.34 -15.82
CA VAL A 128 27.37 -9.21 -16.92
C VAL A 128 27.39 -8.49 -18.26
N GLU A 129 26.99 -7.22 -18.28
CA GLU A 129 27.03 -6.37 -19.46
C GLU A 129 28.46 -6.19 -19.97
N PHE A 130 29.40 -5.85 -19.07
CA PHE A 130 30.80 -5.55 -19.43
C PHE A 130 31.64 -6.77 -19.79
N ASN A 131 31.31 -7.97 -19.30
CA ASN A 131 32.11 -9.17 -19.47
C ASN A 131 31.44 -10.23 -20.37
N PRO A 132 30.47 -11.06 -19.85
CA PRO A 132 29.95 -12.14 -20.67
C PRO A 132 29.14 -11.68 -21.88
N LEU A 133 28.52 -10.51 -21.83
CA LEU A 133 27.68 -9.96 -22.89
C LEU A 133 28.36 -8.84 -23.69
N ALA A 134 29.67 -8.59 -23.50
CA ALA A 134 30.40 -7.51 -24.16
C ALA A 134 30.28 -7.55 -25.68
N ASP A 135 30.28 -8.74 -26.31
CA ASP A 135 30.10 -8.91 -27.76
C ASP A 135 28.70 -8.46 -28.23
N TRP A 136 27.71 -8.48 -27.36
CA TRP A 136 26.31 -8.12 -27.66
C TRP A 136 26.02 -6.66 -27.32
N THR A 137 26.55 -6.17 -26.22
CA THR A 137 26.32 -4.83 -25.69
C THR A 137 27.34 -3.80 -26.15
N GLY A 138 28.49 -4.26 -26.67
CA GLY A 138 29.64 -3.40 -26.99
C GLY A 138 30.55 -3.15 -25.77
N GLY A 139 30.25 -3.72 -24.61
CA GLY A 139 31.01 -3.59 -23.37
C GLY A 139 31.27 -2.12 -22.99
N GLU A 140 32.52 -1.75 -22.72
CA GLU A 140 32.92 -0.36 -22.39
C GLU A 140 32.56 0.67 -23.45
N ASN A 141 32.46 0.25 -24.73
CA ASN A 141 32.19 1.16 -25.85
C ASN A 141 30.68 1.41 -26.07
N GLY A 142 29.79 0.62 -25.43
CA GLY A 142 28.35 0.69 -25.65
C GLY A 142 27.92 0.36 -27.09
N LEU A 143 26.67 0.65 -27.46
CA LEU A 143 26.13 0.40 -28.80
C LEU A 143 25.87 1.71 -29.53
N PRO A 144 26.75 2.07 -30.51
CA PRO A 144 26.52 3.23 -31.36
C PRO A 144 25.56 2.91 -32.52
N GLY A 145 25.02 3.98 -33.13
CA GLY A 145 24.21 3.89 -34.34
C GLY A 145 22.77 3.48 -34.12
N VAL A 146 22.22 3.72 -32.94
CA VAL A 146 20.78 3.52 -32.67
C VAL A 146 20.00 4.50 -33.55
N PRO A 147 19.08 4.02 -34.42
CA PRO A 147 18.35 4.88 -35.35
C PRO A 147 17.32 5.72 -34.62
N THR A 148 17.07 6.91 -35.13
CA THR A 148 15.99 7.79 -34.67
C THR A 148 14.64 7.28 -35.20
N PRO A 149 13.53 7.57 -34.49
CA PRO A 149 12.21 7.10 -34.88
C PRO A 149 11.77 7.74 -36.20
N THR A 150 11.27 6.92 -37.11
CA THR A 150 10.62 7.35 -38.34
C THR A 150 9.19 6.80 -38.38
N LEU A 151 8.21 7.66 -38.61
CA LEU A 151 6.83 7.26 -38.76
C LEU A 151 6.37 7.41 -40.20
N ASN A 152 6.16 6.28 -40.87
CA ASN A 152 5.65 6.28 -42.24
C ASN A 152 4.11 6.21 -42.21
N LEU A 153 3.45 7.31 -42.58
CA LEU A 153 1.99 7.43 -42.64
C LEU A 153 1.41 7.08 -44.02
N GLY A 154 2.25 6.54 -44.93
CA GLY A 154 1.82 6.17 -46.29
C GLY A 154 1.82 7.34 -47.27
N PHE A 155 1.46 8.54 -46.85
CA PHE A 155 1.49 9.77 -47.66
C PHE A 155 2.61 10.73 -47.27
N THR A 156 3.24 10.56 -46.10
CA THR A 156 4.40 11.32 -45.63
C THR A 156 5.21 10.51 -44.62
N THR A 157 6.51 10.73 -44.58
CA THR A 157 7.40 10.18 -43.53
C THR A 157 7.76 11.28 -42.55
N LEU A 158 7.40 11.09 -41.30
CA LEU A 158 7.84 11.98 -40.21
C LEU A 158 9.12 11.43 -39.60
N ASN A 159 10.21 12.21 -39.72
CA ASN A 159 11.50 11.88 -39.13
C ASN A 159 11.65 12.66 -37.81
N PHE A 160 11.96 11.94 -36.74
CA PHE A 160 12.20 12.53 -35.42
C PHE A 160 13.71 12.50 -35.10
N ASP A 161 14.48 13.27 -35.87
CA ASP A 161 15.95 13.13 -35.85
C ASP A 161 16.59 13.75 -34.62
N THR A 162 16.36 15.03 -34.38
CA THR A 162 17.03 15.79 -33.29
C THR A 162 16.19 16.95 -32.78
N GLY A 163 16.58 17.49 -31.63
CA GLY A 163 16.04 18.74 -31.09
C GLY A 163 14.52 18.64 -30.79
N TRP A 164 13.77 19.60 -31.32
CA TRP A 164 12.31 19.67 -31.07
C TRP A 164 11.49 18.65 -31.85
N SER A 165 12.02 18.06 -32.94
CA SER A 165 11.34 16.97 -33.62
C SER A 165 11.37 15.69 -32.77
N LEU A 166 12.51 15.35 -32.21
CA LEU A 166 12.65 14.22 -31.28
C LEU A 166 11.85 14.45 -29.99
N TYR A 167 11.77 15.72 -29.53
CA TYR A 167 10.89 16.08 -28.40
C TYR A 167 9.45 15.62 -28.62
N GLN A 168 8.88 15.80 -29.80
CA GLN A 168 7.49 15.41 -30.07
C GLN A 168 7.28 13.91 -29.85
N PHE A 169 8.20 13.08 -30.30
CA PHE A 169 8.16 11.65 -30.07
C PHE A 169 8.24 11.31 -28.57
N LEU A 170 9.23 11.86 -27.87
CA LEU A 170 9.42 11.60 -26.43
C LEU A 170 8.27 12.16 -25.59
N ALA A 171 7.69 13.30 -25.96
CA ALA A 171 6.52 13.87 -25.31
C ALA A 171 5.29 12.97 -25.43
N VAL A 172 5.07 12.35 -26.60
CA VAL A 172 3.99 11.35 -26.78
C VAL A 172 4.27 10.12 -25.92
N CYS A 173 5.51 9.60 -25.89
CA CYS A 173 5.89 8.48 -25.03
C CYS A 173 5.64 8.80 -23.55
N TYR A 174 6.07 9.97 -23.09
CA TYR A 174 5.85 10.43 -21.72
C TYR A 174 4.36 10.59 -21.42
N PHE A 175 3.60 11.20 -22.32
CA PHE A 175 2.15 11.37 -22.14
C PHE A 175 1.42 10.04 -22.01
N ILE A 176 1.72 9.07 -22.86
CA ILE A 176 1.17 7.72 -22.75
C ILE A 176 1.57 7.09 -21.39
N GLY A 177 2.84 7.20 -21.03
CA GLY A 177 3.37 6.69 -19.76
C GLY A 177 2.64 7.26 -18.56
N ILE A 178 2.49 8.60 -18.47
CA ILE A 178 1.80 9.24 -17.34
C ILE A 178 0.30 8.91 -17.30
N VAL A 179 -0.38 8.82 -18.46
CA VAL A 179 -1.79 8.43 -18.52
C VAL A 179 -1.98 7.00 -18.01
N LEU A 180 -1.12 6.07 -18.43
CA LEU A 180 -1.16 4.69 -17.92
C LEU A 180 -0.91 4.64 -16.40
N ALA A 181 0.08 5.37 -15.90
CA ALA A 181 0.37 5.46 -14.47
C ALA A 181 -0.82 6.03 -13.68
N LEU A 182 -1.45 7.12 -14.16
CA LEU A 182 -2.65 7.69 -13.54
C LEU A 182 -3.81 6.69 -13.51
N ARG A 183 -3.99 5.87 -14.55
CA ARG A 183 -4.99 4.81 -14.57
C ARG A 183 -4.70 3.73 -13.54
N ILE A 184 -3.43 3.29 -13.43
CA ILE A 184 -2.98 2.30 -12.44
C ILE A 184 -3.24 2.82 -11.02
N VAL A 185 -2.81 4.04 -10.71
CA VAL A 185 -2.94 4.63 -9.36
C VAL A 185 -4.40 4.86 -8.95
N ARG A 186 -5.28 5.18 -9.92
CA ARG A 186 -6.73 5.36 -9.70
C ARG A 186 -7.52 4.06 -9.73
N SER A 187 -6.88 2.94 -10.04
CA SER A 187 -7.49 1.60 -10.09
C SER A 187 -7.59 0.97 -8.69
N PRO A 188 -8.33 -0.14 -8.54
CA PRO A 188 -8.32 -0.95 -7.33
C PRO A 188 -6.91 -1.37 -6.88
N VAL A 189 -6.02 -1.68 -7.83
CA VAL A 189 -4.63 -2.07 -7.54
C VAL A 189 -3.86 -0.91 -6.91
N GLY A 190 -4.04 0.32 -7.43
CA GLY A 190 -3.41 1.51 -6.86
C GLY A 190 -3.90 1.85 -5.45
N ALA A 191 -5.16 1.56 -5.12
CA ALA A 191 -5.68 1.70 -3.75
C ALA A 191 -4.98 0.71 -2.81
N ILE A 192 -4.78 -0.53 -3.25
CA ILE A 192 -4.07 -1.55 -2.46
C ILE A 192 -2.58 -1.22 -2.33
N PHE A 193 -1.93 -0.66 -3.36
CA PHE A 193 -0.54 -0.18 -3.27
C PHE A 193 -0.38 0.84 -2.14
N ARG A 194 -1.25 1.85 -2.08
CA ARG A 194 -1.24 2.86 -1.01
C ARG A 194 -1.49 2.25 0.36
N ALA A 195 -2.40 1.30 0.47
CA ALA A 195 -2.64 0.57 1.72
C ALA A 195 -1.41 -0.23 2.17
N ILE A 196 -0.71 -0.90 1.25
CA ILE A 196 0.53 -1.64 1.52
C ILE A 196 1.63 -0.70 2.01
N ARG A 197 1.75 0.50 1.43
CA ARG A 197 2.71 1.51 1.87
C ARG A 197 2.46 1.97 3.30
N GLU A 198 1.19 2.18 3.67
CA GLU A 198 0.80 2.67 4.99
C GLU A 198 0.93 1.60 6.08
N ASN A 199 0.31 0.44 5.87
CA ASN A 199 0.30 -0.65 6.84
C ASN A 199 0.18 -2.02 6.15
N PRO A 200 1.32 -2.68 5.84
CA PRO A 200 1.32 -3.98 5.19
C PRO A 200 0.69 -5.07 6.05
N LEU A 201 0.84 -5.02 7.38
CA LEU A 201 0.25 -6.00 8.29
C LEU A 201 -1.28 -5.94 8.25
N ARG A 202 -1.84 -4.72 8.26
CA ARG A 202 -3.29 -4.55 8.15
C ARG A 202 -3.82 -5.01 6.80
N ALA A 203 -3.13 -4.67 5.71
CA ALA A 203 -3.52 -5.12 4.38
C ALA A 203 -3.53 -6.67 4.26
N THR A 204 -2.60 -7.37 4.93
CA THR A 204 -2.59 -8.83 5.05
C THR A 204 -3.82 -9.34 5.82
N ALA A 205 -4.12 -8.71 6.96
CA ALA A 205 -5.18 -9.11 7.87
C ALA A 205 -6.59 -8.96 7.29
N ILE A 206 -6.79 -8.00 6.39
CA ILE A 206 -8.04 -7.83 5.64
C ILE A 206 -8.12 -8.69 4.37
N GLY A 207 -7.12 -9.55 4.12
CA GLY A 207 -7.20 -10.59 3.11
C GLY A 207 -6.50 -10.30 1.79
N HIS A 208 -5.61 -9.29 1.69
CA HIS A 208 -4.82 -9.02 0.48
C HIS A 208 -3.51 -9.80 0.44
N ASN A 209 -3.15 -10.34 -0.75
CA ASN A 209 -1.84 -10.95 -0.99
C ASN A 209 -0.79 -9.87 -1.28
N ILE A 210 -0.16 -9.36 -0.23
CA ILE A 210 0.84 -8.28 -0.31
C ILE A 210 2.00 -8.65 -1.22
N HIS A 211 2.51 -9.89 -1.15
CA HIS A 211 3.65 -10.31 -1.96
C HIS A 211 3.34 -10.22 -3.45
N GLY A 212 2.16 -10.67 -3.88
CA GLY A 212 1.73 -10.56 -5.28
C GLY A 212 1.60 -9.11 -5.76
N TYR A 213 1.04 -8.22 -4.93
CA TYR A 213 0.92 -6.80 -5.29
C TYR A 213 2.28 -6.08 -5.31
N LYS A 214 3.19 -6.37 -4.38
CA LYS A 214 4.56 -5.85 -4.40
C LYS A 214 5.31 -6.30 -5.64
N LEU A 215 5.18 -7.57 -6.03
CA LEU A 215 5.77 -8.11 -7.25
C LEU A 215 5.20 -7.42 -8.50
N ALA A 216 3.89 -7.20 -8.55
CA ALA A 216 3.27 -6.47 -9.66
C ALA A 216 3.79 -5.03 -9.77
N ALA A 217 3.94 -4.30 -8.65
CA ALA A 217 4.52 -2.96 -8.65
C ALA A 217 5.97 -2.97 -9.13
N PHE A 218 6.75 -3.96 -8.72
CA PHE A 218 8.15 -4.13 -9.11
C PHE A 218 8.30 -4.39 -10.62
N VAL A 219 7.46 -5.26 -11.19
CA VAL A 219 7.41 -5.55 -12.63
C VAL A 219 6.99 -4.32 -13.43
N ILE A 220 5.99 -3.57 -12.96
CA ILE A 220 5.57 -2.32 -13.60
C ILE A 220 6.73 -1.31 -13.61
N ALA A 221 7.43 -1.16 -12.49
CA ALA A 221 8.59 -0.26 -12.41
C ALA A 221 9.71 -0.68 -13.36
N ALA A 222 10.02 -1.98 -13.45
CA ALA A 222 10.99 -2.52 -14.39
C ALA A 222 10.58 -2.30 -15.85
N ALA A 223 9.29 -2.42 -16.18
CA ALA A 223 8.77 -2.12 -17.51
C ALA A 223 8.99 -0.65 -17.90
N TYR A 224 8.64 0.28 -17.01
CA TYR A 224 8.91 1.71 -17.23
C TYR A 224 10.40 2.02 -17.37
N ALA A 225 11.22 1.40 -16.52
CA ALA A 225 12.67 1.55 -16.59
C ALA A 225 13.21 1.07 -17.94
N GLY A 226 12.83 -0.13 -18.40
CA GLY A 226 13.28 -0.67 -19.67
C GLY A 226 12.83 0.15 -20.87
N PHE A 227 11.59 0.66 -20.86
CA PHE A 227 11.10 1.54 -21.91
C PHE A 227 11.83 2.88 -21.94
N ALA A 228 12.08 3.47 -20.78
CA ALA A 228 12.85 4.71 -20.65
C ALA A 228 14.31 4.52 -21.09
N GLY A 229 14.92 3.36 -20.80
CA GLY A 229 16.25 3.00 -21.27
C GLY A 229 16.33 2.90 -22.81
N GLY A 230 15.31 2.31 -23.43
CA GLY A 230 15.19 2.31 -24.90
C GLY A 230 15.07 3.73 -25.47
N CYS A 231 14.27 4.58 -24.84
CA CYS A 231 14.13 6.00 -25.21
C CYS A 231 15.47 6.76 -25.06
N LEU A 232 16.31 6.41 -24.06
CA LEU A 232 17.65 6.98 -23.93
C LEU A 232 18.52 6.64 -25.14
N GLY A 233 18.58 5.34 -25.52
CA GLY A 233 19.38 4.89 -26.68
C GLY A 233 18.97 5.61 -27.97
N VAL A 234 17.67 5.76 -28.20
CA VAL A 234 17.12 6.50 -29.35
C VAL A 234 17.47 7.99 -29.29
N MET A 235 17.37 8.61 -28.10
CA MET A 235 17.63 10.03 -27.89
C MET A 235 19.10 10.39 -28.16
N GLN A 236 20.03 9.52 -27.77
CA GLN A 236 21.46 9.75 -27.91
C GLN A 236 22.02 9.19 -29.22
N ALA A 237 21.23 8.47 -30.03
CA ALA A 237 21.68 7.63 -31.12
C ALA A 237 22.80 6.64 -30.71
N PHE A 238 22.83 6.35 -29.41
CA PHE A 238 23.88 5.59 -28.74
C PHE A 238 23.34 5.04 -27.42
N MET A 239 23.57 3.77 -27.11
CA MET A 239 23.24 3.21 -25.81
C MET A 239 24.48 3.17 -24.93
N PRO A 240 24.57 4.03 -23.91
CA PRO A 240 25.74 4.13 -23.05
C PRO A 240 25.77 3.01 -21.99
N PRO A 241 26.95 2.48 -21.65
CA PRO A 241 27.11 1.49 -20.59
C PRO A 241 26.75 2.04 -19.19
N ASP A 242 26.86 3.36 -18.99
CA ASP A 242 26.48 4.05 -17.76
C ASP A 242 25.01 3.81 -17.35
N ALA A 243 24.17 3.35 -18.28
CA ALA A 243 22.78 3.01 -18.01
C ALA A 243 22.62 1.92 -16.94
N PHE A 244 23.60 1.04 -16.76
CA PHE A 244 23.60 0.00 -15.73
C PHE A 244 24.22 0.45 -14.41
N MET A 245 24.95 1.56 -14.37
CA MET A 245 25.67 2.01 -13.17
C MET A 245 24.73 2.30 -12.00
N PHE A 246 25.21 2.05 -10.79
CA PHE A 246 24.52 2.38 -9.55
C PHE A 246 24.17 3.87 -9.46
N GLU A 247 25.06 4.75 -9.96
CA GLU A 247 24.85 6.19 -10.01
C GLU A 247 23.54 6.56 -10.73
N THR A 248 23.17 5.83 -11.77
CA THR A 248 21.91 6.02 -12.51
C THR A 248 20.68 5.77 -11.61
N SER A 249 20.70 4.71 -10.80
CA SER A 249 19.65 4.50 -9.78
C SER A 249 19.68 5.57 -8.70
N GLY A 250 20.86 5.98 -8.25
CA GLY A 250 21.03 7.03 -7.25
C GLY A 250 20.48 8.38 -7.73
N GLN A 251 20.80 8.78 -8.97
CA GLN A 251 20.28 10.00 -9.59
C GLN A 251 18.75 9.97 -9.70
N LEU A 252 18.17 8.84 -10.10
CA LEU A 252 16.72 8.65 -10.17
C LEU A 252 16.05 8.92 -8.82
N ILE A 253 16.61 8.36 -7.74
CA ILE A 253 16.09 8.53 -6.37
C ILE A 253 16.17 10.00 -5.95
N MET A 254 17.31 10.66 -6.19
CA MET A 254 17.52 12.07 -5.87
C MET A 254 16.53 12.96 -6.63
N GLN A 255 16.37 12.77 -7.93
CA GLN A 255 15.40 13.50 -8.75
C GLN A 255 13.98 13.31 -8.25
N SER A 256 13.58 12.06 -7.93
CA SER A 256 12.25 11.77 -7.40
C SER A 256 12.01 12.41 -6.03
N ALA A 257 13.04 12.45 -5.17
CA ALA A 257 12.96 13.09 -3.86
C ALA A 257 12.82 14.62 -3.95
N ILE A 258 13.61 15.26 -4.84
CA ILE A 258 13.50 16.71 -5.10
C ILE A 258 12.10 17.07 -5.57
N GLY A 259 11.58 16.33 -6.54
CA GLY A 259 10.28 16.66 -7.15
C GLY A 259 9.09 16.38 -6.24
N GLY A 260 9.16 15.33 -5.42
CA GLY A 260 8.11 14.90 -4.51
C GLY A 260 7.60 13.48 -4.79
N ILE A 261 7.93 12.56 -3.89
CA ILE A 261 7.62 11.13 -3.99
C ILE A 261 6.11 10.88 -3.79
N GLY A 262 5.51 10.04 -4.63
CA GLY A 262 4.09 9.68 -4.57
C GLY A 262 3.15 10.63 -5.30
N THR A 263 3.68 11.45 -6.21
CA THR A 263 2.90 12.45 -6.95
C THR A 263 2.77 12.16 -8.45
N LEU A 264 3.52 11.19 -8.99
CA LEU A 264 3.73 10.83 -10.41
C LEU A 264 4.40 11.92 -11.26
N PHE A 265 4.21 13.19 -10.94
CA PHE A 265 4.83 14.33 -11.61
C PHE A 265 6.12 14.80 -10.94
N GLY A 266 6.33 14.39 -9.69
CA GLY A 266 7.55 14.71 -8.94
C GLY A 266 8.82 14.36 -9.69
N PRO A 267 8.98 13.13 -10.18
CA PRO A 267 10.18 12.74 -10.90
C PRO A 267 10.48 13.60 -12.11
N LEU A 268 9.47 14.06 -12.87
CA LEU A 268 9.65 14.98 -13.98
C LEU A 268 10.17 16.34 -13.53
N LEU A 269 9.54 16.92 -12.49
CA LEU A 269 9.97 18.21 -11.93
C LEU A 269 11.36 18.13 -11.31
N GLY A 270 11.64 17.04 -10.59
CA GLY A 270 12.96 16.81 -10.01
C GLY A 270 14.03 16.63 -11.07
N ALA A 271 13.72 15.90 -12.15
CA ALA A 271 14.62 15.79 -13.31
C ALA A 271 14.85 17.14 -13.97
N ALA A 272 13.81 17.97 -14.13
CA ALA A 272 13.93 19.31 -14.69
C ALA A 272 14.87 20.20 -13.86
N VAL A 273 14.68 20.23 -12.54
CA VAL A 273 15.53 21.02 -11.63
C VAL A 273 16.96 20.49 -11.64
N TRP A 274 17.14 19.17 -11.54
CA TRP A 274 18.46 18.53 -11.52
C TRP A 274 19.25 18.81 -12.79
N LEU A 275 18.66 18.53 -13.96
CA LEU A 275 19.36 18.66 -15.25
C LEU A 275 19.58 20.13 -15.63
N PHE A 276 18.62 21.02 -15.34
CA PHE A 276 18.83 22.44 -15.55
C PHE A 276 19.98 22.97 -14.69
N LEU A 277 20.01 22.61 -13.41
CA LEU A 277 21.07 23.05 -12.51
C LEU A 277 22.43 22.45 -12.90
N GLN A 278 22.46 21.19 -13.33
CA GLN A 278 23.66 20.55 -13.88
C GLN A 278 24.21 21.31 -15.10
N ASP A 279 23.37 21.58 -16.10
CA ASP A 279 23.76 22.28 -17.31
C ASP A 279 24.20 23.72 -17.01
N PHE A 280 23.49 24.41 -16.09
CA PHE A 280 23.86 25.76 -15.64
C PHE A 280 25.21 25.79 -14.93
N LEU A 281 25.47 24.87 -14.00
CA LEU A 281 26.74 24.81 -13.28
C LEU A 281 27.93 24.45 -14.18
N GLN A 282 27.72 23.61 -15.17
CA GLN A 282 28.76 23.20 -16.12
C GLN A 282 29.03 24.28 -17.18
N ALA A 283 27.99 24.80 -17.82
CA ALA A 283 28.10 25.68 -18.97
C ALA A 283 28.25 27.17 -18.58
N ALA A 284 27.44 27.67 -17.63
CA ALA A 284 27.42 29.09 -17.28
C ALA A 284 28.49 29.46 -16.25
N LEU A 285 28.77 28.61 -15.27
CA LEU A 285 29.77 28.87 -14.22
C LEU A 285 31.11 28.22 -14.46
N GLY A 286 31.23 27.33 -15.45
CA GLY A 286 32.48 26.70 -15.84
C GLY A 286 33.20 25.93 -14.71
N LEU A 287 32.45 25.38 -13.75
CA LEU A 287 32.99 24.79 -12.52
C LEU A 287 33.78 23.49 -12.70
N GLY A 288 33.94 23.02 -13.94
CA GLY A 288 34.66 21.77 -14.21
C GLY A 288 34.09 20.60 -13.39
N ALA A 289 34.91 19.82 -12.72
CA ALA A 289 34.49 18.70 -11.88
C ALA A 289 33.75 19.12 -10.58
N ALA A 290 33.91 20.38 -10.13
CA ALA A 290 33.32 20.88 -8.88
C ALA A 290 31.79 21.03 -8.94
N TRP A 291 31.16 20.97 -10.12
CA TRP A 291 29.70 21.03 -10.24
C TRP A 291 28.99 19.94 -9.44
N LYS A 292 29.59 18.73 -9.32
CA LYS A 292 29.02 17.62 -8.53
C LYS A 292 28.89 17.97 -7.05
N LEU A 293 29.90 18.65 -6.50
CA LEU A 293 29.89 19.10 -5.10
C LEU A 293 28.78 20.13 -4.85
N VAL A 294 28.69 21.14 -5.73
CA VAL A 294 27.66 22.19 -5.61
C VAL A 294 26.26 21.58 -5.74
N LEU A 295 26.05 20.70 -6.72
CA LEU A 295 24.78 20.02 -6.92
C LEU A 295 24.39 19.14 -5.71
N GLY A 296 25.37 18.43 -5.14
CA GLY A 296 25.17 17.64 -3.91
C GLY A 296 24.78 18.52 -2.71
N LEU A 297 25.42 19.69 -2.55
CA LEU A 297 25.07 20.62 -1.48
C LEU A 297 23.64 21.18 -1.65
N VAL A 298 23.30 21.58 -2.88
CA VAL A 298 21.93 22.02 -3.20
C VAL A 298 20.91 20.93 -2.93
N PHE A 299 21.23 19.67 -3.27
CA PHE A 299 20.35 18.54 -2.95
C PHE A 299 20.14 18.40 -1.46
N VAL A 300 21.18 18.45 -0.63
CA VAL A 300 21.07 18.38 0.83
C VAL A 300 20.19 19.51 1.35
N LEU A 301 20.40 20.73 0.89
CA LEU A 301 19.57 21.88 1.29
C LEU A 301 18.10 21.67 0.89
N LEU A 302 17.83 21.25 -0.35
CA LEU A 302 16.46 20.99 -0.82
C LEU A 302 15.76 19.93 0.04
N VAL A 303 16.42 18.82 0.35
CA VAL A 303 15.84 17.74 1.19
C VAL A 303 15.62 18.21 2.63
N CYS A 304 16.52 19.02 3.19
CA CYS A 304 16.37 19.55 4.55
C CYS A 304 15.18 20.52 4.67
N PHE A 305 15.01 21.41 3.68
CA PHE A 305 13.96 22.44 3.72
C PHE A 305 12.63 21.99 3.11
N LEU A 306 12.65 21.18 2.07
CA LEU A 306 11.47 20.68 1.35
C LEU A 306 11.25 19.18 1.63
N ARG A 307 10.90 18.84 2.86
CA ARG A 307 10.69 17.44 3.30
C ARG A 307 9.74 16.62 2.42
N ARG A 308 8.76 17.30 1.76
CA ARG A 308 7.78 16.67 0.86
C ARG A 308 8.10 16.90 -0.63
N GLY A 309 9.31 17.40 -0.93
CA GLY A 309 9.73 17.80 -2.27
C GLY A 309 9.04 19.07 -2.76
N ILE A 310 9.34 19.48 -4.00
CA ILE A 310 8.83 20.73 -4.60
C ILE A 310 7.30 20.74 -4.67
N ILE A 311 6.68 19.63 -5.12
CA ILE A 311 5.21 19.56 -5.22
C ILE A 311 4.57 19.69 -3.85
N GLY A 312 5.11 19.02 -2.82
CA GLY A 312 4.63 19.17 -1.45
C GLY A 312 4.82 20.58 -0.90
N GLY A 313 5.97 21.21 -1.17
CA GLY A 313 6.23 22.59 -0.78
C GLY A 313 5.27 23.60 -1.42
N ILE A 314 4.91 23.41 -2.70
CA ILE A 314 3.89 24.23 -3.39
C ILE A 314 2.51 24.03 -2.75
N GLU A 315 2.15 22.80 -2.40
CA GLU A 315 0.89 22.49 -1.73
C GLU A 315 0.83 23.13 -0.33
N ASP A 316 1.90 23.04 0.44
CA ASP A 316 2.01 23.64 1.78
C ASP A 316 1.92 25.17 1.70
N LEU A 317 2.60 25.79 0.72
CA LEU A 317 2.52 27.24 0.46
C LEU A 317 1.10 27.67 0.05
N TYR A 318 0.44 26.90 -0.81
CA TYR A 318 -0.94 27.17 -1.23
C TYR A 318 -1.90 27.09 -0.03
N HIS A 319 -1.74 26.10 0.85
CA HIS A 319 -2.54 25.99 2.07
C HIS A 319 -2.29 27.13 3.04
N TYR A 320 -1.02 27.56 3.20
CA TYR A 320 -0.66 28.71 4.01
C TYR A 320 -1.33 30.00 3.49
N LEU A 321 -1.27 30.25 2.17
CA LEU A 321 -1.86 31.45 1.55
C LEU A 321 -3.40 31.41 1.56
N THR A 322 -4.03 30.24 1.52
CA THR A 322 -5.50 30.10 1.51
C THR A 322 -6.10 29.94 2.90
N GLY A 323 -5.30 29.98 3.97
CA GLY A 323 -5.77 29.82 5.36
C GLY A 323 -6.35 28.44 5.69
N LYS A 324 -6.17 27.42 4.82
CA LYS A 324 -6.56 26.05 5.08
C LYS A 324 -5.44 25.36 5.85
N ARG A 325 -5.70 25.01 7.11
CA ARG A 325 -4.73 24.25 7.93
C ARG A 325 -4.31 22.97 7.19
N THR A 326 -3.02 22.82 6.97
CA THR A 326 -2.39 21.53 6.62
C THR A 326 -2.53 20.62 7.83
N ALA A 327 -3.00 19.41 7.61
CA ALA A 327 -2.88 18.34 8.59
C ALA A 327 -1.40 17.93 8.68
N SER A 328 -0.63 18.62 9.50
CA SER A 328 0.78 18.33 9.75
C SER A 328 1.05 18.45 11.24
N GLU A 329 1.54 17.35 11.79
CA GLU A 329 2.04 17.06 13.13
C GLU A 329 0.97 16.78 14.21
N PRO A 330 1.10 15.67 14.94
CA PRO A 330 0.33 15.47 16.15
C PRO A 330 0.85 16.47 17.20
N GLU A 331 0.13 17.58 17.39
CA GLU A 331 0.25 18.34 18.62
C GLU A 331 -0.12 17.41 19.77
N GLU A 332 0.77 17.23 20.73
CA GLU A 332 0.44 16.71 22.05
C GLU A 332 -0.75 17.52 22.57
N SER A 333 -1.91 16.88 22.59
CA SER A 333 -3.15 17.49 23.01
C SER A 333 -3.11 17.83 24.50
N SER A 334 -2.87 19.10 24.80
CA SER A 334 -3.28 19.68 26.07
C SER A 334 -4.82 19.54 26.17
N PRO A 335 -5.38 19.19 27.34
CA PRO A 335 -6.81 19.02 27.49
C PRO A 335 -7.51 20.38 27.36
N GLN A 336 -8.07 20.66 26.19
CA GLN A 336 -8.98 21.78 26.01
C GLN A 336 -10.34 21.40 26.58
N LEU A 337 -10.82 22.23 27.50
CA LEU A 337 -12.19 22.24 28.03
C LEU A 337 -13.18 22.25 26.85
N VAL A 338 -13.99 21.20 26.79
CA VAL A 338 -14.95 20.96 25.71
C VAL A 338 -16.17 21.83 25.96
N ASP A 339 -16.37 22.85 25.12
CA ASP A 339 -17.67 23.55 25.01
C ASP A 339 -18.77 22.55 24.58
N GLU A 340 -19.94 22.73 25.14
CA GLU A 340 -21.14 21.90 24.98
C GLU A 340 -21.50 21.67 23.51
N VAL A 341 -21.09 20.53 22.97
CA VAL A 341 -21.55 20.05 21.66
C VAL A 341 -22.93 19.42 21.83
N LYS A 342 -23.93 20.00 21.16
CA LYS A 342 -25.30 19.50 21.07
C LYS A 342 -25.33 18.01 20.78
N VAL A 343 -25.89 17.25 21.69
CA VAL A 343 -26.08 15.81 21.62
C VAL A 343 -26.96 15.47 20.42
N HIS A 344 -26.36 15.00 19.33
CA HIS A 344 -27.11 14.25 18.34
C HIS A 344 -27.26 12.82 18.87
N THR A 345 -28.43 12.48 19.34
CA THR A 345 -28.83 11.09 19.60
C THR A 345 -28.57 10.30 18.31
N PRO A 346 -27.78 9.21 18.37
CA PRO A 346 -27.57 8.37 17.18
C PRO A 346 -28.94 7.79 16.79
N ARG A 347 -29.45 8.16 15.62
CA ARG A 347 -30.53 7.40 15.00
C ARG A 347 -29.92 6.05 14.63
N VAL A 348 -30.17 5.06 15.48
CA VAL A 348 -29.97 3.65 15.09
C VAL A 348 -30.80 3.45 13.82
N PRO A 349 -30.19 3.11 12.69
CA PRO A 349 -30.96 2.88 11.48
C PRO A 349 -31.94 1.75 11.75
N ALA A 350 -33.25 2.03 11.65
CA ALA A 350 -34.34 1.06 11.84
C ALA A 350 -34.35 -0.03 10.74
N ARG A 351 -33.37 -0.06 9.88
CA ARG A 351 -33.20 -1.03 8.83
C ARG A 351 -31.92 -1.83 9.11
N VAL A 352 -32.09 -3.07 9.51
CA VAL A 352 -31.01 -4.07 9.51
C VAL A 352 -30.52 -4.17 8.07
N VAL A 353 -29.42 -3.49 7.77
CA VAL A 353 -28.79 -3.55 6.45
C VAL A 353 -28.17 -4.93 6.35
N GLN A 354 -28.77 -5.81 5.53
CA GLN A 354 -28.20 -7.11 5.23
C GLN A 354 -26.97 -6.88 4.37
N MET A 355 -25.79 -6.92 4.99
CA MET A 355 -24.53 -7.03 4.25
C MET A 355 -24.56 -8.34 3.45
N PRO A 356 -24.00 -8.37 2.22
CA PRO A 356 -23.91 -9.61 1.46
C PRO A 356 -23.10 -10.62 2.28
N HIS A 357 -23.81 -11.60 2.87
CA HIS A 357 -23.17 -12.74 3.49
C HIS A 357 -22.64 -13.65 2.37
N ARG A 358 -21.39 -14.06 2.44
CA ARG A 358 -20.98 -15.27 1.74
C ARG A 358 -21.85 -16.40 2.27
N GLN A 359 -22.76 -16.93 1.43
CA GLN A 359 -23.61 -18.04 1.83
C GLN A 359 -22.75 -19.23 2.24
N PRO A 360 -23.11 -19.96 3.30
CA PRO A 360 -22.38 -21.15 3.71
C PRO A 360 -22.40 -22.19 2.58
N GLU A 361 -21.22 -22.60 2.12
CA GLU A 361 -21.07 -23.81 1.31
C GLU A 361 -21.18 -25.01 2.26
N GLY A 362 -22.37 -25.43 2.63
CA GLY A 362 -22.52 -26.62 3.45
C GLY A 362 -23.50 -26.44 4.61
N GLY A 363 -24.45 -27.29 4.61
CA GLY A 363 -25.65 -27.41 5.38
C GLY A 363 -25.61 -27.17 6.88
N LYS A 364 -26.79 -26.76 7.30
CA LYS A 364 -27.51 -27.02 8.56
C LYS A 364 -26.68 -27.35 9.82
N GLY A 365 -26.58 -26.33 10.72
CA GLY A 365 -26.59 -26.62 12.16
C GLY A 365 -25.41 -27.41 12.71
N GLY A 366 -24.20 -26.82 12.64
CA GLY A 366 -23.05 -27.30 13.35
C GLY A 366 -22.14 -26.15 13.78
N PRO A 367 -21.10 -26.39 14.59
CA PRO A 367 -20.19 -25.37 15.04
C PRO A 367 -19.43 -24.74 13.86
N ILE A 368 -19.40 -23.39 13.85
CA ILE A 368 -18.67 -22.64 12.82
C ILE A 368 -17.16 -22.71 13.04
N LEU A 369 -16.73 -22.77 14.31
CA LEU A 369 -15.32 -22.84 14.69
C LEU A 369 -15.13 -23.90 15.78
N GLN A 370 -14.15 -24.77 15.61
CA GLN A 370 -13.73 -25.75 16.60
C GLN A 370 -12.20 -25.69 16.76
N ALA A 371 -11.76 -25.56 17.98
CA ALA A 371 -10.37 -25.72 18.37
C ALA A 371 -10.26 -26.91 19.31
N SER A 372 -9.35 -27.84 19.02
CA SER A 372 -9.17 -29.06 19.79
C SER A 372 -7.71 -29.20 20.24
N GLY A 373 -7.49 -29.32 21.55
CA GLY A 373 -6.17 -29.54 22.15
C GLY A 373 -5.16 -28.42 21.88
N LEU A 374 -5.61 -27.17 21.71
CA LEU A 374 -4.77 -26.06 21.30
C LEU A 374 -3.74 -25.72 22.37
N THR A 375 -2.46 -25.90 22.01
CA THR A 375 -1.34 -25.60 22.90
C THR A 375 -0.35 -24.69 22.22
N ARG A 376 0.17 -23.68 22.97
CA ARG A 376 1.25 -22.82 22.52
C ARG A 376 2.33 -22.70 23.58
N ARG A 377 3.57 -23.01 23.18
CA ARG A 377 4.76 -22.88 24.01
C ARG A 377 5.73 -21.85 23.43
N PHE A 378 6.35 -21.05 24.28
CA PHE A 378 7.42 -20.10 23.97
C PHE A 378 8.64 -20.47 24.79
N GLY A 379 9.53 -21.31 24.27
CA GLY A 379 10.62 -21.87 25.07
C GLY A 379 10.06 -22.69 26.24
N GLY A 380 10.40 -22.29 27.48
CA GLY A 380 9.90 -22.92 28.70
C GLY A 380 8.49 -22.50 29.14
N LEU A 381 7.95 -21.39 28.57
CA LEU A 381 6.64 -20.86 28.96
C LEU A 381 5.55 -21.53 28.13
N VAL A 382 4.53 -22.09 28.80
CA VAL A 382 3.30 -22.59 28.18
C VAL A 382 2.24 -21.51 28.29
N ALA A 383 1.99 -20.77 27.20
CA ALA A 383 1.01 -19.68 27.18
C ALA A 383 -0.45 -20.16 27.05
N ASN A 384 -0.65 -21.27 26.35
CA ASN A 384 -1.92 -21.97 26.26
C ASN A 384 -1.66 -23.48 26.31
N ASN A 385 -2.48 -24.22 27.02
CA ASN A 385 -2.30 -25.63 27.29
C ASN A 385 -3.59 -26.41 27.11
N ASN A 386 -3.66 -27.21 26.06
CA ASN A 386 -4.77 -28.13 25.75
C ASN A 386 -6.16 -27.47 25.79
N ILE A 387 -6.32 -26.35 25.07
CA ILE A 387 -7.60 -25.62 25.00
C ILE A 387 -8.51 -26.29 23.98
N ASP A 388 -9.70 -26.70 24.44
CA ASP A 388 -10.85 -27.04 23.61
C ASP A 388 -11.83 -25.88 23.61
N PHE A 389 -12.30 -25.47 22.41
CA PHE A 389 -13.18 -24.32 22.27
C PHE A 389 -14.07 -24.47 21.04
N THR A 390 -15.36 -24.22 21.22
CA THR A 390 -16.35 -24.39 20.14
C THR A 390 -17.26 -23.18 20.06
N VAL A 391 -17.49 -22.67 18.83
CA VAL A 391 -18.41 -21.58 18.55
C VAL A 391 -19.50 -22.06 17.62
N GLU A 392 -20.74 -21.94 18.06
CA GLU A 392 -21.92 -22.27 17.25
C GLU A 392 -22.23 -21.15 16.26
N GLN A 393 -22.84 -21.49 15.13
CA GLN A 393 -23.26 -20.53 14.14
C GLN A 393 -24.34 -19.60 14.73
N GLY A 394 -24.15 -18.27 14.58
CA GLY A 394 -25.04 -17.25 15.14
C GLY A 394 -24.79 -16.94 16.62
N ALA A 395 -23.84 -17.60 17.28
CA ALA A 395 -23.54 -17.34 18.68
C ALA A 395 -22.77 -16.04 18.89
N LEU A 396 -23.05 -15.38 20.01
CA LEU A 396 -22.25 -14.28 20.55
C LEU A 396 -21.50 -14.82 21.77
N HIS A 397 -20.21 -15.11 21.58
CA HIS A 397 -19.38 -15.78 22.57
C HIS A 397 -18.37 -14.81 23.18
N GLY A 398 -18.36 -14.69 24.51
CA GLY A 398 -17.39 -13.90 25.26
C GLY A 398 -16.20 -14.72 25.71
N ILE A 399 -15.00 -14.16 25.71
CA ILE A 399 -13.82 -14.75 26.34
C ILE A 399 -13.29 -13.76 27.37
N ILE A 400 -13.23 -14.18 28.62
CA ILE A 400 -12.70 -13.39 29.73
C ILE A 400 -11.57 -14.13 30.44
N GLY A 401 -10.89 -13.45 31.34
CA GLY A 401 -9.82 -14.02 32.16
C GLY A 401 -8.85 -12.92 32.64
N PRO A 402 -8.08 -13.16 33.70
CA PRO A 402 -7.12 -12.21 34.23
C PRO A 402 -6.01 -11.89 33.23
N ASN A 403 -5.20 -10.87 33.54
CA ASN A 403 -4.02 -10.56 32.75
C ASN A 403 -3.02 -11.74 32.79
N GLY A 404 -2.46 -12.08 31.63
CA GLY A 404 -1.58 -13.26 31.52
C GLY A 404 -2.32 -14.61 31.31
N ALA A 405 -3.64 -14.66 31.35
CA ALA A 405 -4.42 -15.90 31.13
C ALA A 405 -4.27 -16.53 29.73
N GLY A 406 -3.52 -15.91 28.80
CA GLY A 406 -3.31 -16.45 27.47
C GLY A 406 -4.32 -16.02 26.40
N LYS A 407 -5.28 -15.12 26.70
CA LYS A 407 -6.35 -14.67 25.80
C LYS A 407 -5.86 -14.21 24.42
N SER A 408 -4.93 -13.26 24.41
CA SER A 408 -4.39 -12.69 23.15
C SER A 408 -3.60 -13.72 22.34
N THR A 409 -2.89 -14.65 23.00
CA THR A 409 -2.19 -15.76 22.35
C THR A 409 -3.19 -16.72 21.72
N PHE A 410 -4.26 -17.05 22.44
CA PHE A 410 -5.35 -17.90 21.95
C PHE A 410 -6.03 -17.28 20.72
N PHE A 411 -6.37 -15.99 20.76
CA PHE A 411 -6.96 -15.27 19.61
C PHE A 411 -6.03 -15.27 18.38
N LYS A 412 -4.73 -15.06 18.58
CA LYS A 412 -3.75 -15.13 17.50
C LYS A 412 -3.63 -16.53 16.88
N MET A 413 -3.84 -17.58 17.67
CA MET A 413 -3.90 -18.95 17.14
C MET A 413 -5.17 -19.17 16.30
N LEU A 414 -6.34 -18.75 16.79
CA LEU A 414 -7.62 -18.88 16.08
C LEU A 414 -7.60 -18.17 14.71
N THR A 415 -6.87 -17.05 14.59
CA THR A 415 -6.71 -16.29 13.33
C THR A 415 -5.53 -16.74 12.49
N CYS A 416 -4.81 -17.77 12.91
CA CYS A 416 -3.57 -18.25 12.27
C CYS A 416 -2.46 -17.19 12.17
N GLU A 417 -2.51 -16.10 12.98
CA GLU A 417 -1.39 -15.15 13.15
C GLU A 417 -0.21 -15.82 13.85
N LEU A 418 -0.51 -16.78 14.70
CA LEU A 418 0.45 -17.56 15.46
C LEU A 418 0.13 -19.05 15.28
N PRO A 419 1.06 -19.87 14.73
CA PRO A 419 0.81 -21.30 14.62
C PRO A 419 0.78 -21.94 16.01
N PRO A 420 -0.14 -22.88 16.29
CA PRO A 420 -0.11 -23.66 17.52
C PRO A 420 1.11 -24.56 17.58
N SER A 421 1.59 -24.93 18.79
CA SER A 421 2.62 -25.96 18.98
C SER A 421 2.04 -27.36 18.83
N SER A 422 0.77 -27.55 19.21
CA SER A 422 -0.04 -28.75 18.99
C SER A 422 -1.52 -28.39 19.00
N GLY A 423 -2.36 -29.31 18.56
CA GLY A 423 -3.80 -29.13 18.43
C GLY A 423 -4.23 -28.77 17.01
N LYS A 424 -5.53 -28.62 16.83
CA LYS A 424 -6.17 -28.42 15.54
C LYS A 424 -7.24 -27.34 15.59
N ILE A 425 -7.36 -26.57 14.50
CA ILE A 425 -8.39 -25.54 14.32
C ILE A 425 -9.19 -25.87 13.07
N VAL A 426 -10.49 -26.03 13.22
CA VAL A 426 -11.42 -26.31 12.13
C VAL A 426 -12.43 -25.15 12.02
N PHE A 427 -12.51 -24.57 10.83
CA PHE A 427 -13.47 -23.52 10.51
C PHE A 427 -14.40 -23.99 9.40
N GLU A 428 -15.71 -24.02 9.67
CA GLU A 428 -16.74 -24.55 8.75
C GLU A 428 -16.39 -25.95 8.20
N GLY A 429 -15.92 -26.85 9.05
CA GLY A 429 -15.53 -28.21 8.69
C GLY A 429 -14.17 -28.34 7.98
N ARG A 430 -13.50 -27.23 7.69
CA ARG A 430 -12.19 -27.18 7.05
C ARG A 430 -11.08 -26.96 8.06
N ASP A 431 -10.04 -27.78 8.01
CA ASP A 431 -8.83 -27.56 8.78
C ASP A 431 -8.09 -26.31 8.29
N ILE A 432 -7.94 -25.31 9.18
CA ILE A 432 -7.23 -24.07 8.90
C ILE A 432 -5.89 -23.99 9.63
N THR A 433 -5.51 -25.01 10.38
CA THR A 433 -4.28 -25.05 11.18
C THR A 433 -3.06 -24.76 10.29
N GLY A 434 -2.31 -23.73 10.63
CA GLY A 434 -1.11 -23.32 9.87
C GLY A 434 -1.39 -22.60 8.54
N MET A 435 -2.63 -22.29 8.21
CA MET A 435 -2.93 -21.43 7.06
C MET A 435 -2.40 -20.00 7.28
N THR A 436 -2.24 -19.26 6.19
CA THR A 436 -1.90 -17.83 6.28
C THR A 436 -3.12 -17.00 6.68
N VAL A 437 -2.91 -15.91 7.42
CA VAL A 437 -3.94 -14.95 7.83
C VAL A 437 -4.80 -14.48 6.64
N THR A 438 -4.17 -14.19 5.50
CA THR A 438 -4.85 -13.81 4.26
C THR A 438 -5.85 -14.87 3.81
N ASN A 439 -5.47 -16.15 3.83
CA ASN A 439 -6.35 -17.24 3.41
C ASN A 439 -7.51 -17.43 4.38
N VAL A 440 -7.25 -17.35 5.68
CA VAL A 440 -8.27 -17.46 6.73
C VAL A 440 -9.27 -16.33 6.63
N CYS A 441 -8.81 -15.09 6.42
CA CYS A 441 -9.67 -13.93 6.18
C CYS A 441 -10.55 -14.12 4.94
N GLN A 442 -9.99 -14.66 3.85
CA GLN A 442 -10.75 -14.96 2.62
C GLN A 442 -11.79 -16.07 2.80
N LEU A 443 -11.63 -16.96 3.77
CA LEU A 443 -12.66 -17.93 4.16
C LEU A 443 -13.81 -17.27 4.94
N GLY A 444 -13.59 -16.07 5.50
CA GLY A 444 -14.60 -15.32 6.25
C GLY A 444 -14.37 -15.25 7.75
N LEU A 445 -13.19 -15.61 8.26
CA LEU A 445 -12.81 -15.41 9.64
C LEU A 445 -11.96 -14.15 9.75
N THR A 446 -12.49 -13.09 10.33
CA THR A 446 -11.83 -11.77 10.40
C THR A 446 -11.71 -11.31 11.85
N LYS A 447 -10.62 -10.60 12.14
CA LYS A 447 -10.32 -10.06 13.48
C LYS A 447 -10.22 -8.53 13.47
N SER A 448 -10.74 -7.87 14.54
CA SER A 448 -10.28 -6.54 14.93
C SER A 448 -9.05 -6.62 15.82
N TYR A 449 -8.26 -5.55 15.90
CA TYR A 449 -7.03 -5.52 16.69
C TYR A 449 -7.20 -4.65 17.94
N GLN A 450 -6.53 -5.01 19.03
CA GLN A 450 -6.51 -4.27 20.28
C GLN A 450 -5.98 -2.84 20.11
N VAL A 451 -4.87 -2.70 19.35
CA VAL A 451 -4.32 -1.40 18.94
C VAL A 451 -4.83 -1.08 17.55
N ASN A 452 -5.42 0.10 17.37
CA ASN A 452 -5.99 0.52 16.10
C ASN A 452 -4.97 0.41 14.95
N GLN A 453 -5.15 -0.60 14.11
CA GLN A 453 -4.34 -0.81 12.91
C GLN A 453 -5.11 -0.31 11.69
N LEU A 454 -4.96 0.98 11.40
CA LEU A 454 -5.63 1.67 10.31
C LEU A 454 -4.61 2.20 9.31
N PHE A 455 -5.09 2.63 8.16
CA PHE A 455 -4.29 3.34 7.16
C PHE A 455 -4.41 4.84 7.43
N ASN A 456 -3.53 5.39 8.27
CA ASN A 456 -3.66 6.71 8.88
C ASN A 456 -3.71 7.86 7.87
N ARG A 457 -2.93 7.78 6.77
CA ARG A 457 -2.91 8.82 5.72
C ARG A 457 -4.04 8.68 4.70
N LEU A 458 -4.75 7.56 4.71
CA LEU A 458 -5.92 7.36 3.88
C LEU A 458 -7.16 7.94 4.56
N THR A 459 -8.14 8.36 3.76
CA THR A 459 -9.43 8.81 4.28
C THR A 459 -10.24 7.63 4.82
N VAL A 460 -11.28 7.93 5.60
CA VAL A 460 -12.22 6.94 6.12
C VAL A 460 -12.81 6.10 4.97
N ARG A 461 -13.25 6.72 3.88
CA ARG A 461 -13.74 6.03 2.68
C ARG A 461 -12.68 5.11 2.07
N GLU A 462 -11.45 5.58 1.92
CA GLU A 462 -10.37 4.79 1.33
C GLU A 462 -10.04 3.58 2.20
N ASN A 463 -10.03 3.71 3.52
CA ASN A 463 -9.86 2.60 4.45
C ASN A 463 -10.91 1.51 4.21
N VAL A 464 -12.19 1.86 4.25
CA VAL A 464 -13.29 0.90 4.02
C VAL A 464 -13.23 0.31 2.61
N THR A 465 -12.86 1.12 1.60
CA THR A 465 -12.71 0.67 0.21
C THR A 465 -11.68 -0.45 0.09
N VAL A 466 -10.54 -0.35 0.76
CA VAL A 466 -9.49 -1.39 0.72
C VAL A 466 -10.01 -2.71 1.28
N ALA A 467 -10.76 -2.69 2.40
CA ALA A 467 -11.36 -3.89 2.97
C ALA A 467 -12.46 -4.49 2.06
N ALA A 468 -13.34 -3.66 1.53
CA ALA A 468 -14.40 -4.08 0.60
C ALA A 468 -13.82 -4.69 -0.70
N LEU A 469 -12.68 -4.18 -1.19
CA LEU A 469 -11.99 -4.77 -2.34
C LEU A 469 -11.52 -6.20 -2.07
N ALA A 470 -11.05 -6.51 -0.86
CA ALA A 470 -10.65 -7.88 -0.49
C ALA A 470 -11.84 -8.85 -0.51
N ALA A 471 -13.00 -8.39 0.00
CA ALA A 471 -14.23 -9.18 0.01
C ALA A 471 -14.77 -9.48 -1.40
N LEU A 472 -14.81 -8.47 -2.28
CA LEU A 472 -15.41 -8.57 -3.61
C LEU A 472 -14.49 -9.18 -4.67
N ARG A 473 -13.18 -9.13 -4.48
CA ARG A 473 -12.20 -9.48 -5.52
C ARG A 473 -11.26 -10.63 -5.13
N GLY A 474 -11.37 -11.10 -3.89
CA GLY A 474 -10.46 -12.10 -3.35
C GLY A 474 -9.07 -11.53 -3.06
N ARG A 475 -8.15 -12.44 -2.74
CA ARG A 475 -6.81 -12.09 -2.23
C ARG A 475 -5.90 -11.36 -3.21
N PHE A 476 -6.08 -11.59 -4.53
CA PHE A 476 -5.22 -11.02 -5.57
C PHE A 476 -5.94 -10.93 -6.91
N LYS A 477 -6.00 -9.71 -7.49
CA LYS A 477 -6.55 -9.48 -8.83
C LYS A 477 -5.92 -8.22 -9.44
N LEU A 478 -5.34 -8.36 -10.64
CA LEU A 478 -4.67 -7.27 -11.37
C LEU A 478 -5.65 -6.53 -12.30
N ASP A 479 -6.58 -5.75 -11.74
CA ASP A 479 -7.45 -4.83 -12.50
C ASP A 479 -6.80 -3.44 -12.57
N LEU A 480 -5.73 -3.30 -13.36
CA LEU A 480 -4.91 -2.08 -13.44
C LEU A 480 -5.65 -0.88 -14.04
N PHE A 481 -6.66 -1.12 -14.87
CA PHE A 481 -7.35 -0.05 -15.62
C PHE A 481 -8.83 0.10 -15.25
N ARG A 482 -9.32 -0.68 -14.29
CA ARG A 482 -10.71 -0.62 -13.85
C ARG A 482 -10.95 0.63 -13.00
N ASN A 483 -12.00 1.38 -13.32
CA ASN A 483 -12.37 2.57 -12.55
C ASN A 483 -13.24 2.19 -11.35
N MET A 484 -12.75 2.43 -10.13
CA MET A 484 -13.47 2.13 -8.88
C MET A 484 -14.81 2.86 -8.76
N ARG A 485 -14.94 4.08 -9.31
CA ARG A 485 -16.21 4.82 -9.31
C ARG A 485 -17.32 4.14 -10.10
N LYS A 486 -16.96 3.27 -11.06
CA LYS A 486 -17.89 2.50 -11.89
C LYS A 486 -18.14 1.08 -11.35
N MET A 487 -17.87 0.85 -10.06
CA MET A 487 -18.13 -0.43 -9.38
C MET A 487 -19.28 -0.26 -8.37
N PRO A 488 -20.54 -0.48 -8.80
CA PRO A 488 -21.71 -0.22 -7.94
C PRO A 488 -21.70 -1.08 -6.67
N GLU A 489 -21.32 -2.34 -6.75
CA GLU A 489 -21.22 -3.25 -5.61
C GLU A 489 -20.20 -2.76 -4.56
N LEU A 490 -19.04 -2.27 -5.02
CA LEU A 490 -18.02 -1.70 -4.14
C LEU A 490 -18.54 -0.45 -3.44
N ASN A 491 -19.15 0.46 -4.21
CA ASN A 491 -19.67 1.71 -3.64
C ASN A 491 -20.80 1.44 -2.66
N ALA A 492 -21.71 0.51 -2.98
CA ALA A 492 -22.80 0.12 -2.07
C ALA A 492 -22.28 -0.47 -0.76
N LEU A 493 -21.30 -1.39 -0.83
CA LEU A 493 -20.70 -1.99 0.36
C LEU A 493 -19.97 -0.96 1.22
N VAL A 494 -19.26 0.00 0.59
CA VAL A 494 -18.57 1.08 1.31
C VAL A 494 -19.57 1.99 2.01
N GLU A 495 -20.62 2.47 1.33
CA GLU A 495 -21.64 3.34 1.92
C GLU A 495 -22.37 2.62 3.07
N GLN A 496 -22.80 1.38 2.86
CA GLN A 496 -23.44 0.58 3.91
C GLN A 496 -22.57 0.41 5.15
N THR A 497 -21.25 0.17 4.94
CA THR A 497 -20.33 0.05 6.07
C THR A 497 -20.19 1.38 6.81
N LEU A 498 -20.06 2.49 6.08
CA LEU A 498 -19.94 3.83 6.67
C LEU A 498 -21.18 4.23 7.47
N GLU A 499 -22.38 3.88 6.99
CA GLU A 499 -23.64 4.06 7.72
C GLU A 499 -23.67 3.24 9.01
N LEU A 500 -23.31 1.95 8.92
CA LEU A 500 -23.31 1.05 10.09
C LEU A 500 -22.40 1.55 11.22
N VAL A 501 -21.19 2.03 10.87
CA VAL A 501 -20.25 2.53 11.89
C VAL A 501 -20.43 4.01 12.23
N ASN A 502 -21.49 4.65 11.70
CA ASN A 502 -21.83 6.06 11.93
C ASN A 502 -20.68 7.02 11.62
N LEU A 503 -20.06 6.86 10.44
CA LEU A 503 -18.93 7.69 9.96
C LEU A 503 -19.24 8.40 8.63
N THR A 504 -20.50 8.49 8.22
CA THR A 504 -20.92 9.16 6.99
C THR A 504 -20.54 10.64 6.93
N GLY A 505 -20.53 11.33 8.08
CA GLY A 505 -20.10 12.73 8.18
C GLY A 505 -18.58 12.95 8.09
N ARG A 506 -17.77 11.86 8.15
CA ARG A 506 -16.31 11.91 8.18
C ARG A 506 -15.65 11.25 6.98
N VAL A 507 -16.37 11.01 5.91
CA VAL A 507 -15.99 10.18 4.76
C VAL A 507 -14.66 10.60 4.11
N ASP A 508 -14.46 11.90 3.97
CA ASP A 508 -13.28 12.49 3.34
C ASP A 508 -12.18 12.92 4.33
N THR A 509 -12.40 12.67 5.63
CA THR A 509 -11.44 13.00 6.68
C THR A 509 -10.30 11.96 6.68
N PRO A 510 -9.02 12.38 6.72
CA PRO A 510 -7.90 11.47 6.99
C PRO A 510 -8.08 10.79 8.34
N VAL A 511 -7.69 9.52 8.42
CA VAL A 511 -7.85 8.74 9.67
C VAL A 511 -6.96 9.29 10.79
N SER A 512 -5.82 9.93 10.46
CA SER A 512 -5.01 10.64 11.47
C SER A 512 -5.83 11.61 12.32
N ASP A 513 -6.80 12.29 11.70
CA ASP A 513 -7.58 13.40 12.27
C ASP A 513 -8.86 12.96 13.00
N LEU A 514 -9.10 11.64 13.08
CA LEU A 514 -10.24 11.06 13.80
C LEU A 514 -9.96 10.97 15.30
N ALA A 515 -11.01 11.15 16.09
CA ALA A 515 -11.00 10.84 17.52
C ALA A 515 -10.81 9.33 17.76
N TYR A 516 -10.36 8.95 18.96
CA TYR A 516 -10.07 7.54 19.29
C TYR A 516 -11.28 6.62 19.09
N GLY A 517 -12.45 7.01 19.58
CA GLY A 517 -13.69 6.24 19.40
C GLY A 517 -14.12 6.12 17.94
N GLU A 518 -13.90 7.17 17.11
CA GLU A 518 -14.14 7.12 15.66
C GLU A 518 -13.19 6.13 14.98
N LYS A 519 -11.88 6.14 15.34
CA LYS A 519 -10.89 5.16 14.87
C LYS A 519 -11.30 3.74 15.20
N ARG A 520 -11.82 3.53 16.41
CA ARG A 520 -12.26 2.20 16.85
C ARG A 520 -13.48 1.71 16.06
N ARG A 521 -14.48 2.58 15.87
CA ARG A 521 -15.63 2.27 15.01
C ARG A 521 -15.21 1.98 13.57
N LEU A 522 -14.25 2.74 13.02
CA LEU A 522 -13.72 2.48 11.70
C LEU A 522 -13.02 1.11 11.62
N GLU A 523 -12.30 0.71 12.66
CA GLU A 523 -11.64 -0.60 12.71
C GLU A 523 -12.65 -1.75 12.66
N ILE A 524 -13.73 -1.64 13.42
CA ILE A 524 -14.86 -2.58 13.35
C ILE A 524 -15.45 -2.54 11.93
N GLY A 525 -15.60 -1.36 11.34
CA GLY A 525 -16.05 -1.18 9.96
C GLY A 525 -15.19 -1.90 8.93
N LEU A 526 -13.86 -1.85 9.06
CA LEU A 526 -12.95 -2.58 8.16
C LEU A 526 -13.15 -4.10 8.26
N ALA A 527 -13.31 -4.59 9.49
CA ALA A 527 -13.58 -6.01 9.71
C ALA A 527 -14.95 -6.42 9.11
N LEU A 528 -15.97 -5.59 9.22
CA LEU A 528 -17.29 -5.81 8.62
C LEU A 528 -17.27 -5.73 7.10
N ALA A 529 -16.54 -4.78 6.52
CA ALA A 529 -16.41 -4.61 5.07
C ALA A 529 -15.77 -5.81 4.37
N SER A 530 -14.99 -6.64 5.10
CA SER A 530 -14.49 -7.91 4.59
C SER A 530 -15.57 -9.00 4.51
N SER A 531 -16.83 -8.71 4.89
CA SER A 531 -17.99 -9.63 4.89
C SER A 531 -17.72 -10.93 5.65
N PRO A 532 -17.41 -10.85 6.96
CA PRO A 532 -17.01 -12.01 7.74
C PRO A 532 -18.22 -12.93 8.04
N ARG A 533 -17.95 -14.24 8.12
CA ARG A 533 -18.85 -15.26 8.69
C ARG A 533 -18.66 -15.38 10.19
N LEU A 534 -17.42 -15.23 10.64
CA LEU A 534 -17.04 -15.16 12.05
C LEU A 534 -16.20 -13.92 12.30
N LEU A 535 -16.68 -13.04 13.18
CA LEU A 535 -15.99 -11.83 13.58
C LEU A 535 -15.38 -12.00 14.97
N LEU A 536 -14.06 -11.85 15.06
CA LEU A 536 -13.31 -11.86 16.31
C LEU A 536 -12.99 -10.43 16.71
N LEU A 537 -13.44 -9.99 17.89
CA LEU A 537 -13.21 -8.65 18.42
C LEU A 537 -12.29 -8.70 19.65
N ASP A 538 -11.15 -8.02 19.57
CA ASP A 538 -10.14 -7.97 20.62
C ASP A 538 -10.25 -6.63 21.37
N GLU A 539 -10.81 -6.65 22.57
CA GLU A 539 -11.03 -5.51 23.46
C GLU A 539 -11.69 -4.31 22.75
N PRO A 540 -12.88 -4.49 22.13
CA PRO A 540 -13.51 -3.44 21.31
C PRO A 540 -13.90 -2.19 22.11
N LEU A 541 -14.00 -2.27 23.43
CA LEU A 541 -14.43 -1.19 24.32
C LEU A 541 -13.27 -0.52 25.07
N ALA A 542 -12.04 -1.03 24.94
CA ALA A 542 -10.87 -0.53 25.65
C ALA A 542 -10.52 0.92 25.28
N GLY A 543 -10.19 1.73 26.29
CA GLY A 543 -9.73 3.12 26.11
C GLY A 543 -10.83 4.13 25.71
N MET A 544 -12.09 3.73 25.72
CA MET A 544 -13.21 4.60 25.39
C MET A 544 -13.76 5.34 26.63
N SER A 545 -14.24 6.57 26.40
CA SER A 545 -15.06 7.26 27.39
C SER A 545 -16.36 6.51 27.63
N PRO A 546 -17.05 6.71 28.77
CA PRO A 546 -18.32 6.03 29.07
C PRO A 546 -19.38 6.21 27.97
N ARG A 547 -19.43 7.40 27.35
CA ARG A 547 -20.37 7.69 26.27
C ARG A 547 -20.03 6.92 24.99
N GLU A 548 -18.77 6.93 24.55
CA GLU A 548 -18.33 6.18 23.38
C GLU A 548 -18.53 4.68 23.54
N ARG A 549 -18.37 4.18 24.77
CA ARG A 549 -18.62 2.78 25.12
C ARG A 549 -20.08 2.40 24.89
N VAL A 550 -21.03 3.20 25.40
CA VAL A 550 -22.47 2.97 25.18
C VAL A 550 -22.82 2.97 23.69
N GLU A 551 -22.27 3.92 22.92
CA GLU A 551 -22.46 3.99 21.46
C GLU A 551 -21.90 2.74 20.76
N THR A 552 -20.73 2.26 21.18
CA THR A 552 -20.09 1.09 20.59
C THR A 552 -20.80 -0.21 20.98
N VAL A 553 -21.28 -0.35 22.20
CA VAL A 553 -22.12 -1.49 22.62
C VAL A 553 -23.41 -1.53 21.81
N ALA A 554 -24.07 -0.38 21.62
CA ALA A 554 -25.26 -0.29 20.77
C ALA A 554 -24.97 -0.67 19.31
N LEU A 555 -23.83 -0.23 18.77
CA LEU A 555 -23.34 -0.65 17.45
C LEU A 555 -23.14 -2.17 17.41
N LEU A 556 -22.41 -2.75 18.37
CA LEU A 556 -22.15 -4.19 18.42
C LEU A 556 -23.45 -4.99 18.52
N LYS A 557 -24.43 -4.56 19.33
CA LYS A 557 -25.78 -5.15 19.39
C LYS A 557 -26.49 -5.09 18.03
N SER A 558 -26.39 -3.97 17.32
CA SER A 558 -27.03 -3.81 16.00
C SER A 558 -26.43 -4.72 14.91
N ILE A 559 -25.12 -4.93 14.95
CA ILE A 559 -24.43 -5.76 13.96
C ILE A 559 -24.41 -7.25 14.32
N SER A 560 -24.74 -7.62 15.56
CA SER A 560 -24.74 -9.00 16.02
C SER A 560 -25.92 -9.81 15.46
N ALA A 561 -26.99 -9.18 15.05
CA ALA A 561 -28.17 -9.85 14.52
C ALA A 561 -27.84 -10.73 13.30
N GLY A 562 -27.94 -12.05 13.49
CA GLY A 562 -27.67 -13.06 12.45
C GLY A 562 -26.18 -13.28 12.11
N ARG A 563 -25.26 -12.81 12.94
CA ARG A 563 -23.80 -13.00 12.78
C ARG A 563 -23.21 -13.77 13.94
N THR A 564 -22.14 -14.51 13.65
CA THR A 564 -21.34 -15.15 14.68
C THR A 564 -20.21 -14.24 15.10
N MET A 565 -20.07 -13.99 16.40
CA MET A 565 -19.01 -13.14 16.92
C MET A 565 -18.38 -13.75 18.17
N VAL A 566 -17.07 -13.57 18.32
CA VAL A 566 -16.33 -13.85 19.55
C VAL A 566 -15.71 -12.56 20.02
N VAL A 567 -15.94 -12.19 21.27
CA VAL A 567 -15.48 -10.92 21.84
C VAL A 567 -14.61 -11.19 23.06
N ILE A 568 -13.40 -10.64 23.09
CA ILE A 568 -12.61 -10.51 24.31
C ILE A 568 -12.77 -9.09 24.81
N ASP A 569 -13.13 -8.91 26.07
CA ASP A 569 -13.07 -7.60 26.73
C ASP A 569 -12.77 -7.76 28.23
N HIS A 570 -12.26 -6.69 28.82
CA HIS A 570 -12.05 -6.59 30.26
C HIS A 570 -13.24 -6.01 31.01
N ASP A 571 -14.13 -5.29 30.31
CA ASP A 571 -15.36 -4.74 30.85
C ASP A 571 -16.44 -5.82 30.85
N MET A 572 -16.49 -6.54 31.96
CA MET A 572 -17.42 -7.66 32.12
C MET A 572 -18.90 -7.22 32.04
N ASP A 573 -19.24 -6.06 32.56
CA ASP A 573 -20.63 -5.60 32.57
C ASP A 573 -21.14 -5.37 31.15
N SER A 574 -20.39 -4.63 30.35
CA SER A 574 -20.70 -4.39 28.92
C SER A 574 -20.65 -5.67 28.08
N LEU A 575 -19.71 -6.58 28.39
CA LEU A 575 -19.58 -7.83 27.66
C LEU A 575 -20.78 -8.75 27.92
N PHE A 576 -21.17 -8.91 29.20
CA PHE A 576 -22.29 -9.77 29.59
C PHE A 576 -23.65 -9.30 29.04
N GLU A 577 -23.78 -8.01 28.73
CA GLU A 577 -24.95 -7.50 28.02
C GLU A 577 -24.99 -7.89 26.53
N LEU A 578 -23.84 -8.26 25.94
CA LEU A 578 -23.69 -8.55 24.52
C LEU A 578 -23.76 -10.05 24.21
N VAL A 579 -23.20 -10.88 25.09
CA VAL A 579 -22.91 -12.28 24.77
C VAL A 579 -23.91 -13.24 25.37
N SER A 580 -24.14 -14.36 24.69
CA SER A 580 -25.00 -15.45 25.16
C SER A 580 -24.25 -16.55 25.90
N LYS A 581 -22.94 -16.65 25.70
CA LYS A 581 -22.06 -17.67 26.26
C LYS A 581 -20.70 -17.05 26.58
N VAL A 582 -20.07 -17.50 27.65
CA VAL A 582 -18.75 -17.00 28.08
C VAL A 582 -17.83 -18.16 28.41
N THR A 583 -16.57 -18.07 27.92
CA THR A 583 -15.48 -18.95 28.31
C THR A 583 -14.48 -18.16 29.17
N VAL A 584 -14.15 -18.66 30.33
CA VAL A 584 -13.15 -18.08 31.23
C VAL A 584 -11.83 -18.80 31.05
N LEU A 585 -10.77 -18.04 30.72
CA LEU A 585 -9.40 -18.53 30.64
C LEU A 585 -8.62 -18.15 31.90
N GLN A 586 -7.88 -19.11 32.44
CA GLN A 586 -6.91 -18.93 33.54
C GLN A 586 -5.67 -19.76 33.26
N GLU A 587 -4.49 -19.17 33.43
CA GLU A 587 -3.19 -19.86 33.26
C GLU A 587 -3.06 -20.67 31.98
N GLY A 588 -3.62 -20.15 30.89
CA GLY A 588 -3.57 -20.79 29.58
C GLY A 588 -4.54 -21.98 29.39
N GLN A 589 -5.49 -22.18 30.28
CA GLN A 589 -6.51 -23.25 30.21
C GLN A 589 -7.93 -22.68 30.32
N VAL A 590 -8.93 -23.46 29.89
CA VAL A 590 -10.34 -23.15 30.13
C VAL A 590 -10.67 -23.49 31.57
N LEU A 591 -11.04 -22.49 32.37
CA LEU A 591 -11.47 -22.68 33.75
C LEU A 591 -12.92 -23.13 33.81
N VAL A 592 -13.80 -22.44 33.09
CA VAL A 592 -15.24 -22.71 33.07
C VAL A 592 -15.88 -22.09 31.83
N GLU A 593 -16.96 -22.67 31.37
CA GLU A 593 -17.79 -22.17 30.27
C GLU A 593 -19.25 -22.24 30.66
N GLY A 594 -20.03 -21.17 30.41
CA GLY A 594 -21.43 -21.08 30.74
C GLY A 594 -22.08 -19.81 30.25
N THR A 595 -23.32 -19.58 30.67
CA THR A 595 -24.06 -18.33 30.45
C THR A 595 -23.47 -17.19 31.31
N PRO A 596 -23.69 -15.92 30.96
CA PRO A 596 -23.23 -14.79 31.77
C PRO A 596 -23.64 -14.88 33.25
N ASP A 597 -24.86 -15.34 33.56
CA ASP A 597 -25.34 -15.44 34.92
C ASP A 597 -24.68 -16.58 35.70
N GLU A 598 -24.42 -17.73 35.04
CA GLU A 598 -23.64 -18.84 35.62
C GLU A 598 -22.22 -18.42 35.94
N ILE A 599 -21.59 -17.65 35.05
CA ILE A 599 -20.22 -17.16 35.24
C ILE A 599 -20.12 -16.14 36.37
N LYS A 600 -21.08 -15.22 36.48
CA LYS A 600 -21.14 -14.24 37.60
C LYS A 600 -21.24 -14.90 38.97
N SER A 601 -21.97 -15.98 39.07
CA SER A 601 -22.20 -16.71 40.34
C SER A 601 -21.13 -17.76 40.65
N ASN A 602 -20.18 -18.00 39.77
CA ASN A 602 -19.18 -19.05 39.92
C ASN A 602 -18.03 -18.64 40.86
N GLU A 603 -17.89 -19.34 41.99
CA GLU A 603 -16.86 -19.05 43.01
C GLU A 603 -15.43 -19.09 42.44
N LYS A 604 -15.12 -20.06 41.58
CA LYS A 604 -13.77 -20.18 40.95
C LYS A 604 -13.44 -18.96 40.08
N VAL A 605 -14.45 -18.40 39.41
CA VAL A 605 -14.24 -17.18 38.59
C VAL A 605 -13.99 -15.98 39.50
N GLN A 606 -14.77 -15.85 40.59
CA GLN A 606 -14.57 -14.79 41.57
C GLN A 606 -13.19 -14.88 42.22
N GLU A 607 -12.72 -16.07 42.61
CA GLU A 607 -11.36 -16.30 43.14
C GLU A 607 -10.27 -15.96 42.13
N ALA A 608 -10.44 -16.33 40.86
CA ALA A 608 -9.48 -16.05 39.81
C ALA A 608 -9.27 -14.55 39.57
N TYR A 609 -10.30 -13.74 39.76
CA TYR A 609 -10.25 -12.28 39.67
C TYR A 609 -9.85 -11.60 40.97
N LEU A 610 -10.28 -12.10 42.14
CA LEU A 610 -9.96 -11.56 43.47
C LEU A 610 -8.56 -12.00 43.95
N GLY A 611 -8.09 -13.19 43.55
CA GLY A 611 -6.76 -13.68 43.89
C GLY A 611 -5.61 -12.83 43.34
N GLY A 612 -5.86 -12.12 42.25
CA GLY A 612 -4.92 -11.13 41.72
C GLY A 612 -4.79 -9.84 42.53
N MET A 613 -5.75 -9.55 43.45
CA MET A 613 -5.72 -8.38 44.35
C MET A 613 -5.07 -8.68 45.72
N ARG A 614 -4.99 -9.95 46.13
CA ARG A 614 -4.38 -10.32 47.40
C ARG A 614 -2.85 -10.15 47.46
N GLY A 615 -2.20 -10.16 46.32
CA GLY A 615 -0.74 -9.93 46.24
C GLY A 615 -0.27 -8.48 46.25
N VAL A 616 -1.19 -7.50 46.39
CA VAL A 616 -0.87 -6.06 46.45
C VAL A 616 -0.97 -5.50 47.90
N PHE A 617 -1.49 -6.28 48.85
CA PHE A 617 -1.67 -5.87 50.23
C PHE A 617 -0.92 -6.74 51.27
N GLU A 618 0.01 -7.63 50.84
CA GLU A 618 1.07 -8.20 51.63
C GLU A 618 2.43 -7.66 51.10
#